data_9f9fe13440acd5173935331255ffbfd6
#
_entry.id   9f9fe13440acd5173935331255ffbfd6
#
_cell.length_a   1.000
_cell.length_b   1.000
_cell.length_c   1.000
_cell.angle_alpha   90.00
_cell.angle_beta   90.00
_cell.angle_gamma   90.00
#
_symmetry.space_group_name_H-M   'P 1'
#
loop_
_entity.id
_entity.type
_entity.pdbx_description
1 polymer ?
#
loop_
_entity_poly.entity_id
_entity_poly.type
_entity_poly.pdbx_seq_one_letter_code
_entity_poly.pdbx_strand_id
1 'polypeptide(L)'
;MPTTSTMLADHAIIVTGGAGFLGSAVVRRLVARGVPLARITIPRSAVCDLRDRGAARALLRSTGATIVVHCAGAVGGLQANRDQPARFFFDNAAMALSLIEEARAAWSDAGVLARSAFVQVGSMTSYPEHAPVPYREEALWTGYPPQDSAPYAVAKLAAWQMLDAYHRQYALRSAYVIPVNLYGPGDNIADVRNAHVCGSLIKRFVDARRSNAPEVVCWGTGAPTREFLYIDDAADGCVRAAEHALAGTGEPVPMNLGTGSEISIKGLAELIARLVGYPGRIVWDTSKPSGVARRTLDPSRARALMGWEAKMPLEAGLRSTIDWYESQ
;
A
#
# COMPACT_ATOMS: atom_id res chain seq x y z
N MET A 1 -29.88 -5.90 -9.00
CA MET A 1 -28.60 -5.20 -9.29
C MET A 1 -27.62 -6.28 -9.76
N PRO A 2 -26.93 -6.12 -10.90
CA PRO A 2 -25.92 -7.09 -11.30
C PRO A 2 -24.88 -7.15 -10.17
N THR A 3 -24.50 -8.36 -9.79
CA THR A 3 -23.47 -8.62 -8.78
C THR A 3 -22.19 -7.94 -9.24
N THR A 4 -21.58 -7.11 -8.39
CA THR A 4 -20.34 -6.32 -8.60
C THR A 4 -19.14 -7.14 -9.13
N SER A 5 -19.29 -8.45 -9.27
CA SER A 5 -18.28 -9.41 -9.72
C SER A 5 -17.94 -9.33 -11.22
N THR A 6 -18.76 -8.71 -12.07
CA THR A 6 -18.59 -8.76 -13.54
C THR A 6 -18.01 -7.47 -14.14
N MET A 7 -18.04 -6.36 -13.43
CA MET A 7 -17.64 -5.05 -13.99
C MET A 7 -16.20 -5.02 -14.52
N LEU A 8 -15.25 -5.66 -13.83
CA LEU A 8 -13.84 -5.66 -14.20
C LEU A 8 -13.46 -6.80 -15.17
N ALA A 9 -14.32 -7.84 -15.32
CA ALA A 9 -13.97 -9.06 -16.07
C ALA A 9 -13.71 -8.80 -17.57
N ASP A 10 -14.32 -7.77 -18.13
CA ASP A 10 -14.17 -7.42 -19.55
C ASP A 10 -12.99 -6.48 -19.83
N HIS A 11 -12.32 -5.97 -18.79
CA HIS A 11 -11.20 -5.07 -18.93
C HIS A 11 -9.86 -5.81 -19.04
N ALA A 12 -8.93 -5.28 -19.86
CA ALA A 12 -7.53 -5.59 -19.75
C ALA A 12 -6.92 -4.69 -18.65
N ILE A 13 -6.20 -5.29 -17.71
CA ILE A 13 -5.74 -4.64 -16.48
C ILE A 13 -4.22 -4.73 -16.36
N ILE A 14 -3.55 -3.62 -16.11
CA ILE A 14 -2.15 -3.58 -15.71
C ILE A 14 -2.10 -3.47 -14.18
N VAL A 15 -1.37 -4.39 -13.52
CA VAL A 15 -1.02 -4.26 -12.11
C VAL A 15 0.50 -4.07 -12.01
N THR A 16 0.94 -2.81 -11.88
CA THR A 16 2.35 -2.55 -11.67
C THR A 16 2.76 -2.95 -10.25
N GLY A 17 3.99 -3.44 -10.10
CA GLY A 17 4.37 -4.04 -8.82
C GLY A 17 3.60 -5.34 -8.50
N GLY A 18 2.93 -5.95 -9.48
CA GLY A 18 2.10 -7.15 -9.32
C GLY A 18 2.85 -8.41 -8.85
N ALA A 19 4.18 -8.38 -8.83
CA ALA A 19 5.00 -9.42 -8.23
C ALA A 19 5.50 -9.06 -6.81
N GLY A 20 5.19 -7.86 -6.32
CA GLY A 20 5.50 -7.40 -4.97
C GLY A 20 4.38 -7.75 -3.98
N PHE A 21 4.56 -7.33 -2.73
CA PHE A 21 3.68 -7.67 -1.63
C PHE A 21 2.21 -7.29 -1.88
N LEU A 22 1.90 -6.00 -2.03
CA LEU A 22 0.52 -5.54 -2.29
C LEU A 22 0.04 -5.95 -3.68
N GLY A 23 0.87 -5.77 -4.71
CA GLY A 23 0.46 -6.02 -6.09
C GLY A 23 0.08 -7.48 -6.35
N SER A 24 0.78 -8.45 -5.76
CA SER A 24 0.42 -9.86 -5.89
C SER A 24 -0.92 -10.20 -5.24
N ALA A 25 -1.23 -9.56 -4.10
CA ALA A 25 -2.52 -9.69 -3.44
C ALA A 25 -3.64 -9.06 -4.30
N VAL A 26 -3.38 -7.90 -4.93
CA VAL A 26 -4.33 -7.28 -5.89
C VAL A 26 -4.59 -8.21 -7.08
N VAL A 27 -3.56 -8.85 -7.64
CA VAL A 27 -3.74 -9.82 -8.73
C VAL A 27 -4.61 -11.00 -8.28
N ARG A 28 -4.31 -11.60 -7.11
CA ARG A 28 -5.16 -12.68 -6.55
C ARG A 28 -6.60 -12.22 -6.35
N ARG A 29 -6.80 -10.99 -5.84
CA ARG A 29 -8.13 -10.44 -5.60
C ARG A 29 -8.91 -10.19 -6.89
N LEU A 30 -8.26 -9.69 -7.94
CA LEU A 30 -8.86 -9.54 -9.27
C LEU A 30 -9.33 -10.88 -9.84
N VAL A 31 -8.48 -11.92 -9.77
CA VAL A 31 -8.85 -13.27 -10.21
C VAL A 31 -10.02 -13.83 -9.39
N ALA A 32 -10.02 -13.64 -8.07
CA ALA A 32 -11.13 -14.05 -7.21
C ALA A 32 -12.44 -13.28 -7.50
N ARG A 33 -12.36 -12.08 -8.13
CA ARG A 33 -13.49 -11.30 -8.62
C ARG A 33 -13.90 -11.67 -10.06
N GLY A 34 -13.33 -12.74 -10.64
CA GLY A 34 -13.69 -13.24 -11.95
C GLY A 34 -12.93 -12.62 -13.12
N VAL A 35 -11.90 -11.82 -12.88
CA VAL A 35 -11.03 -11.33 -13.97
C VAL A 35 -10.12 -12.45 -14.44
N PRO A 36 -10.18 -12.85 -15.73
CA PRO A 36 -9.28 -13.87 -16.25
C PRO A 36 -7.81 -13.45 -16.11
N LEU A 37 -6.95 -14.34 -15.63
CA LEU A 37 -5.53 -14.04 -15.46
C LEU A 37 -4.86 -13.57 -16.77
N ALA A 38 -5.30 -14.11 -17.91
CA ALA A 38 -4.83 -13.71 -19.24
C ALA A 38 -5.12 -12.22 -19.58
N ARG A 39 -6.03 -11.56 -18.86
CA ARG A 39 -6.33 -10.13 -19.00
C ARG A 39 -5.56 -9.26 -18.02
N ILE A 40 -4.73 -9.85 -17.16
CA ILE A 40 -3.94 -9.13 -16.17
C ILE A 40 -2.47 -9.10 -16.60
N THR A 41 -1.94 -7.93 -16.89
CA THR A 41 -0.53 -7.73 -17.23
C THR A 41 0.24 -7.30 -15.99
N ILE A 42 1.33 -7.99 -15.68
CA ILE A 42 2.21 -7.73 -14.54
C ILE A 42 3.60 -7.36 -15.09
N PRO A 43 3.88 -6.07 -15.34
CA PRO A 43 5.18 -5.66 -15.84
C PRO A 43 6.27 -5.89 -14.78
N ARG A 44 7.39 -6.47 -15.21
CA ARG A 44 8.57 -6.69 -14.36
C ARG A 44 9.58 -5.58 -14.62
N SER A 45 10.13 -4.99 -13.56
CA SER A 45 11.08 -3.87 -13.66
C SER A 45 12.34 -4.18 -14.48
N ALA A 46 12.72 -5.46 -14.54
CA ALA A 46 13.86 -5.91 -15.36
C ALA A 46 13.63 -5.74 -16.88
N VAL A 47 12.37 -5.68 -17.34
CA VAL A 47 12.01 -5.58 -18.76
C VAL A 47 11.16 -4.35 -19.07
N CYS A 48 10.61 -3.70 -18.09
CA CYS A 48 9.79 -2.51 -18.22
C CYS A 48 10.07 -1.54 -17.07
N ASP A 49 11.04 -0.64 -17.28
CA ASP A 49 11.34 0.40 -16.30
C ASP A 49 10.31 1.55 -16.44
N LEU A 50 9.39 1.63 -15.51
CA LEU A 50 8.32 2.63 -15.53
C LEU A 50 8.81 4.08 -15.31
N ARG A 51 10.09 4.28 -14.94
CA ARG A 51 10.72 5.61 -14.90
C ARG A 51 11.00 6.11 -16.33
N ASP A 52 11.14 5.20 -17.28
CA ASP A 52 11.21 5.52 -18.70
C ASP A 52 9.80 5.68 -19.27
N ARG A 53 9.51 6.88 -19.70
CA ARG A 53 8.24 7.22 -20.33
C ARG A 53 7.96 6.42 -21.62
N GLY A 54 9.01 6.08 -22.39
CA GLY A 54 8.89 5.23 -23.57
C GLY A 54 8.45 3.81 -23.22
N ALA A 55 8.99 3.24 -22.15
CA ALA A 55 8.61 1.92 -21.67
C ALA A 55 7.14 1.91 -21.17
N ALA A 56 6.72 2.94 -20.43
CA ALA A 56 5.34 3.09 -19.99
C ALA A 56 4.36 3.18 -21.17
N ARG A 57 4.71 3.97 -22.20
CA ARG A 57 3.95 4.08 -23.46
C ARG A 57 3.83 2.74 -24.19
N ALA A 58 4.94 2.03 -24.36
CA ALA A 58 4.97 0.75 -25.02
C ALA A 58 4.09 -0.28 -24.29
N LEU A 59 4.17 -0.31 -22.96
CA LEU A 59 3.35 -1.18 -22.11
C LEU A 59 1.84 -0.94 -22.34
N LEU A 60 1.39 0.31 -22.28
CA LEU A 60 -0.03 0.66 -22.42
C LEU A 60 -0.57 0.36 -23.83
N ARG A 61 0.22 0.67 -24.86
CA ARG A 61 -0.18 0.41 -26.25
C ARG A 61 -0.21 -1.08 -26.59
N SER A 62 0.76 -1.85 -26.11
CA SER A 62 0.84 -3.28 -26.42
C SER A 62 -0.22 -4.13 -25.72
N THR A 63 -0.66 -3.70 -24.53
CA THR A 63 -1.64 -4.44 -23.73
C THR A 63 -3.09 -4.05 -24.02
N GLY A 64 -3.33 -2.85 -24.54
CA GLY A 64 -4.66 -2.28 -24.68
C GLY A 64 -5.40 -2.16 -23.34
N ALA A 65 -4.66 -2.10 -22.23
CA ALA A 65 -5.24 -2.06 -20.89
C ALA A 65 -6.08 -0.79 -20.69
N THR A 66 -7.27 -0.96 -20.14
CA THR A 66 -8.20 0.11 -19.79
C THR A 66 -8.23 0.37 -18.29
N ILE A 67 -7.58 -0.47 -17.49
CA ILE A 67 -7.40 -0.25 -16.06
C ILE A 67 -5.92 -0.37 -15.71
N VAL A 68 -5.45 0.57 -14.90
CA VAL A 68 -4.12 0.51 -14.29
C VAL A 68 -4.27 0.56 -12.77
N VAL A 69 -3.74 -0.45 -12.08
CA VAL A 69 -3.56 -0.42 -10.61
C VAL A 69 -2.07 -0.25 -10.32
N HIS A 70 -1.68 0.96 -9.91
CA HIS A 70 -0.27 1.30 -9.71
C HIS A 70 0.15 1.02 -8.26
N CYS A 71 0.64 -0.22 -8.03
CA CYS A 71 1.22 -0.66 -6.76
C CYS A 71 2.75 -0.57 -6.73
N ALA A 72 3.40 -0.37 -7.88
CA ALA A 72 4.86 -0.24 -7.91
C ALA A 72 5.32 0.98 -7.12
N GLY A 73 6.45 0.83 -6.43
CA GLY A 73 7.07 1.89 -5.68
C GLY A 73 8.42 1.46 -5.14
N ALA A 74 9.35 2.41 -5.06
CA ALA A 74 10.54 2.26 -4.22
C ALA A 74 10.09 2.50 -2.78
N VAL A 75 10.07 1.46 -1.97
CA VAL A 75 9.60 1.49 -0.57
C VAL A 75 10.67 0.93 0.36
N GLY A 76 10.69 1.39 1.60
CA GLY A 76 11.62 0.93 2.61
C GLY A 76 11.30 1.53 3.98
N GLY A 77 11.94 1.00 5.01
CA GLY A 77 11.83 1.51 6.36
C GLY A 77 12.38 2.95 6.50
N LEU A 78 12.26 3.51 7.71
CA LEU A 78 12.69 4.88 8.00
C LEU A 78 14.18 5.11 7.67
N GLN A 79 15.03 4.13 7.98
CA GLN A 79 16.48 4.24 7.70
C GLN A 79 16.74 4.32 6.19
N ALA A 80 16.08 3.49 5.38
CA ALA A 80 16.25 3.53 3.92
C ALA A 80 15.83 4.88 3.32
N ASN A 81 14.76 5.49 3.86
CA ASN A 81 14.32 6.84 3.45
C ASN A 81 15.38 7.90 3.79
N ARG A 82 16.01 7.82 4.96
CA ARG A 82 17.12 8.72 5.35
C ARG A 82 18.36 8.56 4.48
N ASP A 83 18.70 7.32 4.14
CA ASP A 83 19.92 7.00 3.39
C ASP A 83 19.81 7.33 1.90
N GLN A 84 18.58 7.25 1.32
CA GLN A 84 18.34 7.39 -0.12
C GLN A 84 17.17 8.34 -0.46
N PRO A 85 17.07 9.54 0.13
CA PRO A 85 15.90 10.41 -0.04
C PRO A 85 15.66 10.82 -1.49
N ALA A 86 16.71 11.14 -2.24
CA ALA A 86 16.61 11.53 -3.64
C ALA A 86 16.08 10.39 -4.52
N ARG A 87 16.54 9.17 -4.29
CA ARG A 87 16.07 7.98 -5.01
C ARG A 87 14.60 7.70 -4.73
N PHE A 88 14.20 7.76 -3.45
CA PHE A 88 12.78 7.53 -3.08
C PHE A 88 11.86 8.58 -3.71
N PHE A 89 12.30 9.84 -3.79
CA PHE A 89 11.54 10.86 -4.48
C PHE A 89 11.48 10.59 -5.97
N PHE A 90 12.64 10.48 -6.64
CA PHE A 90 12.73 10.38 -8.09
C PHE A 90 12.03 9.12 -8.63
N ASP A 91 12.34 7.95 -8.09
CA ASP A 91 11.80 6.69 -8.60
C ASP A 91 10.27 6.65 -8.49
N ASN A 92 9.70 7.07 -7.35
CA ASN A 92 8.25 7.07 -7.17
C ASN A 92 7.56 8.12 -8.03
N ALA A 93 8.09 9.34 -8.13
CA ALA A 93 7.53 10.38 -8.94
C ALA A 93 7.62 10.03 -10.44
N ALA A 94 8.79 9.62 -10.93
CA ALA A 94 8.99 9.30 -12.34
C ALA A 94 8.07 8.16 -12.80
N MET A 95 7.97 7.08 -12.03
CA MET A 95 7.07 5.96 -12.38
C MET A 95 5.61 6.40 -12.45
N ALA A 96 5.12 7.10 -11.43
CA ALA A 96 3.71 7.49 -11.36
C ALA A 96 3.35 8.52 -12.44
N LEU A 97 4.15 9.60 -12.58
CA LEU A 97 3.86 10.68 -13.51
C LEU A 97 3.95 10.21 -14.98
N SER A 98 4.96 9.38 -15.30
CA SER A 98 5.08 8.79 -16.64
C SER A 98 3.87 7.89 -16.96
N LEU A 99 3.48 7.02 -16.01
CA LEU A 99 2.40 6.07 -16.23
C LEU A 99 1.03 6.75 -16.34
N ILE A 100 0.75 7.78 -15.54
CA ILE A 100 -0.49 8.57 -15.61
C ILE A 100 -0.61 9.27 -16.96
N GLU A 101 0.45 9.97 -17.41
CA GLU A 101 0.41 10.67 -18.70
C GLU A 101 0.26 9.70 -19.87
N GLU A 102 1.02 8.61 -19.90
CA GLU A 102 0.95 7.67 -21.01
C GLU A 102 -0.39 6.90 -21.01
N ALA A 103 -1.00 6.64 -19.84
CA ALA A 103 -2.34 6.08 -19.76
C ALA A 103 -3.40 7.04 -20.34
N ARG A 104 -3.37 8.31 -19.95
CA ARG A 104 -4.24 9.34 -20.52
C ARG A 104 -4.11 9.42 -22.03
N ALA A 105 -2.86 9.50 -22.53
CA ALA A 105 -2.61 9.63 -23.96
C ALA A 105 -3.11 8.38 -24.72
N ALA A 106 -2.73 7.18 -24.30
CA ALA A 106 -3.14 5.93 -24.94
C ALA A 106 -4.67 5.75 -24.93
N TRP A 107 -5.34 6.08 -23.85
CA TRP A 107 -6.79 5.98 -23.73
C TRP A 107 -7.53 7.03 -24.54
N SER A 108 -6.98 8.25 -24.67
CA SER A 108 -7.54 9.28 -25.55
C SER A 108 -7.37 8.90 -27.01
N ASP A 109 -6.18 8.47 -27.43
CA ASP A 109 -5.87 8.04 -28.81
C ASP A 109 -6.76 6.87 -29.24
N ALA A 110 -7.04 5.94 -28.32
CA ALA A 110 -7.91 4.78 -28.58
C ALA A 110 -9.41 5.05 -28.42
N GLY A 111 -9.82 6.25 -28.00
CA GLY A 111 -11.23 6.61 -27.75
C GLY A 111 -11.88 5.85 -26.59
N VAL A 112 -11.09 5.38 -25.61
CA VAL A 112 -11.55 4.55 -24.49
C VAL A 112 -11.47 5.25 -23.15
N LEU A 113 -11.06 6.51 -23.10
CA LEU A 113 -10.81 7.25 -21.85
C LEU A 113 -12.03 7.20 -20.88
N ALA A 114 -13.25 7.35 -21.39
CA ALA A 114 -14.46 7.35 -20.59
C ALA A 114 -14.77 6.01 -19.89
N ARG A 115 -14.18 4.89 -20.37
CA ARG A 115 -14.33 3.54 -19.80
C ARG A 115 -13.05 3.02 -19.18
N SER A 116 -12.08 3.88 -18.96
CA SER A 116 -10.78 3.53 -18.37
C SER A 116 -10.65 4.11 -16.98
N ALA A 117 -9.83 3.49 -16.12
CA ALA A 117 -9.59 3.96 -14.77
C ALA A 117 -8.14 3.75 -14.31
N PHE A 118 -7.62 4.72 -13.56
CA PHE A 118 -6.31 4.67 -12.94
C PHE A 118 -6.44 4.63 -11.41
N VAL A 119 -5.92 3.59 -10.77
CA VAL A 119 -5.85 3.49 -9.31
C VAL A 119 -4.41 3.72 -8.86
N GLN A 120 -4.21 4.78 -8.07
CA GLN A 120 -2.92 5.12 -7.48
C GLN A 120 -2.89 4.71 -6.01
N VAL A 121 -1.89 3.93 -5.64
CA VAL A 121 -1.61 3.62 -4.24
C VAL A 121 -0.73 4.72 -3.65
N GLY A 122 -1.28 5.45 -2.69
CA GLY A 122 -0.62 6.46 -1.87
C GLY A 122 0.09 5.85 -0.66
N SER A 123 0.24 6.64 0.39
CA SER A 123 0.86 6.21 1.65
C SER A 123 0.39 7.09 2.82
N MET A 124 0.17 6.50 3.98
CA MET A 124 -0.12 7.25 5.20
C MET A 124 1.01 8.19 5.63
N THR A 125 2.23 7.97 5.14
CA THR A 125 3.37 8.89 5.39
C THR A 125 3.19 10.25 4.72
N SER A 126 2.21 10.39 3.82
CA SER A 126 1.87 11.65 3.16
C SER A 126 1.14 12.64 4.07
N TYR A 127 0.63 12.19 5.21
CA TYR A 127 0.01 13.09 6.18
C TYR A 127 1.04 14.00 6.84
N PRO A 128 0.66 15.27 7.13
CA PRO A 128 1.52 16.19 7.86
C PRO A 128 1.95 15.63 9.22
N GLU A 129 3.16 15.99 9.64
CA GLU A 129 3.75 15.51 10.89
C GLU A 129 2.87 15.78 12.12
N HIS A 130 2.17 16.92 12.11
CA HIS A 130 1.32 17.37 13.22
C HIS A 130 -0.19 17.29 12.92
N ALA A 131 -0.58 16.49 11.92
CA ALA A 131 -2.01 16.30 11.61
C ALA A 131 -2.74 15.65 12.79
N PRO A 132 -4.00 16.05 13.07
CA PRO A 132 -4.82 15.40 14.08
C PRO A 132 -5.00 13.90 13.80
N VAL A 133 -4.95 13.09 14.84
CA VAL A 133 -5.14 11.63 14.77
C VAL A 133 -6.52 11.26 15.34
N PRO A 134 -7.33 10.42 14.65
CA PRO A 134 -7.04 9.70 13.41
C PRO A 134 -6.92 10.63 12.20
N TYR A 135 -6.01 10.27 11.27
CA TYR A 135 -5.79 11.08 10.07
C TYR A 135 -7.01 11.01 9.14
N ARG A 136 -7.50 12.20 8.77
CA ARG A 136 -8.55 12.38 7.77
C ARG A 136 -7.97 12.97 6.49
N GLU A 137 -8.54 12.60 5.36
CA GLU A 137 -8.00 12.94 4.05
C GLU A 137 -7.92 14.46 3.79
N GLU A 138 -8.76 15.25 4.45
CA GLU A 138 -8.72 16.72 4.38
C GLU A 138 -7.40 17.30 4.93
N ALA A 139 -6.70 16.55 5.78
CA ALA A 139 -5.44 17.00 6.35
C ALA A 139 -4.23 16.87 5.43
N LEU A 140 -4.34 16.20 4.27
CA LEU A 140 -3.19 15.89 3.41
C LEU A 140 -2.35 17.11 2.98
N TRP A 141 -2.99 18.27 2.79
CA TRP A 141 -2.31 19.50 2.37
C TRP A 141 -2.24 20.58 3.46
N THR A 142 -2.53 20.24 4.72
CA THR A 142 -2.53 21.23 5.81
C THR A 142 -1.15 21.48 6.43
N GLY A 143 -0.13 20.78 5.97
CA GLY A 143 1.24 20.90 6.45
C GLY A 143 2.22 20.02 5.70
N TYR A 144 3.46 19.96 6.20
CA TYR A 144 4.54 19.19 5.59
C TYR A 144 4.64 17.77 6.20
N PRO A 145 4.87 16.73 5.40
CA PRO A 145 5.11 15.39 5.91
C PRO A 145 6.35 15.29 6.79
N PRO A 146 6.48 14.24 7.63
CA PRO A 146 7.66 14.05 8.47
C PRO A 146 8.94 14.09 7.64
N GLN A 147 9.92 14.90 8.08
CA GLN A 147 11.15 15.24 7.35
C GLN A 147 11.86 14.01 6.77
N ASP A 148 12.00 12.95 7.55
CA ASP A 148 12.71 11.72 7.15
C ASP A 148 12.06 10.98 5.97
N SER A 149 10.75 11.09 5.80
CA SER A 149 9.98 10.42 4.75
C SER A 149 9.35 11.40 3.75
N ALA A 150 9.60 12.70 3.92
CA ALA A 150 8.99 13.74 3.10
C ALA A 150 9.25 13.55 1.59
N PRO A 151 10.46 13.21 1.11
CA PRO A 151 10.70 12.99 -0.31
C PRO A 151 9.79 11.91 -0.91
N TYR A 152 9.66 10.77 -0.23
CA TYR A 152 8.73 9.71 -0.64
C TYR A 152 7.27 10.17 -0.59
N ALA A 153 6.88 10.81 0.50
CA ALA A 153 5.52 11.29 0.72
C ALA A 153 5.09 12.31 -0.34
N VAL A 154 5.96 13.28 -0.66
CA VAL A 154 5.69 14.31 -1.68
C VAL A 154 5.59 13.69 -3.07
N ALA A 155 6.40 12.68 -3.41
CA ALA A 155 6.27 11.95 -4.67
C ALA A 155 4.89 11.28 -4.81
N LYS A 156 4.36 10.71 -3.72
CA LYS A 156 3.02 10.13 -3.69
C LYS A 156 1.92 11.19 -3.82
N LEU A 157 2.06 12.33 -3.15
CA LEU A 157 1.13 13.47 -3.26
C LEU A 157 1.16 14.10 -4.66
N ALA A 158 2.34 14.17 -5.31
CA ALA A 158 2.46 14.68 -6.68
C ALA A 158 1.66 13.82 -7.67
N ALA A 159 1.65 12.50 -7.49
CA ALA A 159 0.81 11.61 -8.29
C ALA A 159 -0.68 11.90 -8.09
N TRP A 160 -1.14 12.09 -6.85
CA TRP A 160 -2.53 12.47 -6.59
C TRP A 160 -2.87 13.82 -7.22
N GLN A 161 -2.00 14.83 -7.05
CA GLN A 161 -2.22 16.16 -7.64
C GLN A 161 -2.31 16.11 -9.16
N MET A 162 -1.51 15.24 -9.81
CA MET A 162 -1.59 15.02 -11.25
C MET A 162 -2.93 14.39 -11.64
N LEU A 163 -3.40 13.37 -10.91
CA LEU A 163 -4.69 12.74 -11.18
C LEU A 163 -5.85 13.73 -11.05
N ASP A 164 -5.83 14.59 -10.02
CA ASP A 164 -6.84 15.64 -9.84
C ASP A 164 -6.84 16.64 -11.02
N ALA A 165 -5.66 17.13 -11.41
CA ALA A 165 -5.52 18.05 -12.54
C ALA A 165 -6.00 17.39 -13.86
N TYR A 166 -5.68 16.10 -14.06
CA TYR A 166 -6.08 15.36 -15.25
C TYR A 166 -7.56 15.00 -15.26
N HIS A 167 -8.15 14.77 -14.11
CA HIS A 167 -9.59 14.62 -14.00
C HIS A 167 -10.30 15.92 -14.45
N ARG A 168 -9.88 17.06 -13.92
CA ARG A 168 -10.49 18.37 -14.26
C ARG A 168 -10.28 18.75 -15.72
N GLN A 169 -9.14 18.44 -16.32
CA GLN A 169 -8.81 18.85 -17.68
C GLN A 169 -9.30 17.86 -18.75
N TYR A 170 -9.20 16.55 -18.47
CA TYR A 170 -9.40 15.51 -19.48
C TYR A 170 -10.53 14.54 -19.10
N ALA A 171 -11.17 14.71 -17.96
CA ALA A 171 -12.13 13.76 -17.40
C ALA A 171 -11.51 12.35 -17.18
N LEU A 172 -10.19 12.28 -16.91
CA LEU A 172 -9.52 11.04 -16.55
C LEU A 172 -10.15 10.47 -15.28
N ARG A 173 -10.69 9.26 -15.36
CA ARG A 173 -11.24 8.56 -14.20
C ARG A 173 -10.15 7.94 -13.38
N SER A 174 -10.14 8.18 -12.08
CA SER A 174 -9.10 7.63 -11.21
C SER A 174 -9.55 7.53 -9.76
N ALA A 175 -8.77 6.82 -8.96
CA ALA A 175 -8.93 6.73 -7.52
C ALA A 175 -7.56 6.79 -6.85
N TYR A 176 -7.50 7.39 -5.67
CA TYR A 176 -6.30 7.46 -4.84
C TYR A 176 -6.56 6.81 -3.48
N VAL A 177 -5.90 5.71 -3.19
CA VAL A 177 -6.08 4.96 -1.95
C VAL A 177 -4.85 5.06 -1.06
N ILE A 178 -5.06 5.25 0.24
CA ILE A 178 -4.01 5.47 1.22
C ILE A 178 -4.03 4.32 2.24
N PRO A 179 -3.25 3.25 2.03
CA PRO A 179 -3.17 2.17 3.01
C PRO A 179 -2.35 2.58 4.24
N VAL A 180 -2.78 2.07 5.39
CA VAL A 180 -1.99 2.08 6.62
C VAL A 180 -0.88 1.02 6.55
N ASN A 181 -0.17 0.72 7.66
CA ASN A 181 0.88 -0.28 7.66
C ASN A 181 0.33 -1.66 7.26
N LEU A 182 0.80 -2.16 6.13
CA LEU A 182 0.40 -3.46 5.61
C LEU A 182 1.18 -4.58 6.28
N TYR A 183 0.52 -5.73 6.49
CA TYR A 183 1.14 -6.96 6.95
C TYR A 183 0.40 -8.17 6.35
N GLY A 184 1.05 -9.32 6.31
CA GLY A 184 0.45 -10.54 5.79
C GLY A 184 1.47 -11.47 5.12
N PRO A 185 1.04 -12.64 4.64
CA PRO A 185 1.86 -13.55 3.84
C PRO A 185 2.44 -12.87 2.61
N GLY A 186 3.74 -13.09 2.34
CA GLY A 186 4.44 -12.46 1.22
C GLY A 186 5.14 -11.14 1.55
N ASP A 187 5.07 -10.66 2.81
CA ASP A 187 5.84 -9.50 3.24
C ASP A 187 7.35 -9.82 3.26
N ASN A 188 8.18 -8.80 3.01
CA ASN A 188 9.63 -8.93 3.04
C ASN A 188 10.15 -8.97 4.49
N ILE A 189 9.84 -10.06 5.20
CA ILE A 189 10.22 -10.25 6.61
C ILE A 189 11.72 -10.58 6.76
N ALA A 190 12.34 -11.19 5.76
CA ALA A 190 13.73 -11.64 5.82
C ALA A 190 14.73 -10.47 5.87
N ASP A 191 14.44 -9.35 5.21
CA ASP A 191 15.31 -8.17 5.18
C ASP A 191 15.00 -7.23 6.34
N VAL A 192 15.63 -7.44 7.48
CA VAL A 192 15.41 -6.67 8.73
C VAL A 192 15.62 -5.15 8.56
N ARG A 193 16.44 -4.72 7.58
CA ARG A 193 16.72 -3.30 7.33
C ARG A 193 15.54 -2.60 6.63
N ASN A 194 14.79 -3.35 5.84
CA ASN A 194 13.64 -2.84 5.09
C ASN A 194 12.30 -3.34 5.64
N ALA A 195 12.30 -4.30 6.56
CA ALA A 195 11.08 -4.84 7.17
C ALA A 195 10.36 -3.77 8.00
N HIS A 196 9.04 -3.73 7.87
CA HIS A 196 8.19 -2.97 8.78
C HIS A 196 8.16 -3.63 10.17
N VAL A 197 7.72 -2.88 11.18
CA VAL A 197 7.76 -3.31 12.60
C VAL A 197 7.09 -4.67 12.82
N CYS A 198 5.97 -4.95 12.17
CA CYS A 198 5.26 -6.23 12.30
C CYS A 198 6.14 -7.40 11.82
N GLY A 199 6.62 -7.34 10.59
CA GLY A 199 7.50 -8.38 10.01
C GLY A 199 8.81 -8.53 10.79
N SER A 200 9.43 -7.41 11.23
CA SER A 200 10.63 -7.45 12.07
C SER A 200 10.41 -8.16 13.40
N LEU A 201 9.27 -7.93 14.06
CA LEU A 201 8.93 -8.61 15.33
C LEU A 201 8.65 -10.10 15.10
N ILE A 202 7.90 -10.46 14.05
CA ILE A 202 7.66 -11.88 13.70
C ILE A 202 8.99 -12.62 13.53
N LYS A 203 9.87 -12.07 12.70
CA LYS A 203 11.20 -12.69 12.49
C LYS A 203 11.97 -12.86 13.79
N ARG A 204 12.07 -11.81 14.60
CA ARG A 204 12.82 -11.84 15.86
C ARG A 204 12.30 -12.90 16.83
N PHE A 205 11.00 -13.02 17.00
CA PHE A 205 10.41 -14.00 17.92
C PHE A 205 10.50 -15.43 17.39
N VAL A 206 10.33 -15.65 16.09
CA VAL A 206 10.53 -16.97 15.47
C VAL A 206 11.98 -17.42 15.58
N ASP A 207 12.95 -16.54 15.24
CA ASP A 207 14.37 -16.85 15.34
C ASP A 207 14.81 -17.10 16.81
N ALA A 208 14.31 -16.28 17.75
CA ALA A 208 14.60 -16.44 19.18
C ALA A 208 14.03 -17.76 19.74
N ARG A 209 12.82 -18.16 19.32
CA ARG A 209 12.27 -19.47 19.70
C ARG A 209 13.11 -20.61 19.13
N ARG A 210 13.49 -20.53 17.83
CA ARG A 210 14.32 -21.56 17.16
C ARG A 210 15.69 -21.72 17.80
N SER A 211 16.28 -20.62 18.28
CA SER A 211 17.60 -20.62 18.94
C SER A 211 17.55 -20.79 20.46
N ASN A 212 16.36 -20.95 21.06
CA ASN A 212 16.15 -20.94 22.50
C ASN A 212 16.76 -19.71 23.19
N ALA A 213 16.73 -18.56 22.55
CA ALA A 213 17.25 -17.32 23.11
C ALA A 213 16.44 -16.92 24.37
N PRO A 214 17.10 -16.54 25.50
CA PRO A 214 16.41 -16.22 26.74
C PRO A 214 15.63 -14.90 26.68
N GLU A 215 16.00 -14.01 25.74
CA GLU A 215 15.36 -12.71 25.62
C GLU A 215 15.37 -12.18 24.18
N VAL A 216 14.37 -11.35 23.87
CA VAL A 216 14.30 -10.54 22.63
C VAL A 216 14.33 -9.07 23.02
N VAL A 217 15.33 -8.33 22.51
CA VAL A 217 15.45 -6.90 22.76
C VAL A 217 14.64 -6.13 21.74
N CYS A 218 13.65 -5.34 22.18
CA CYS A 218 12.87 -4.41 21.38
C CYS A 218 13.32 -2.96 21.65
N TRP A 219 13.24 -2.12 20.63
CA TRP A 219 13.70 -0.72 20.74
C TRP A 219 12.61 0.21 21.28
N GLY A 220 13.05 1.22 22.03
CA GLY A 220 12.19 2.26 22.58
C GLY A 220 11.41 1.80 23.80
N THR A 221 10.30 2.45 24.09
CA THR A 221 9.43 2.17 25.26
C THR A 221 8.32 1.17 24.95
N GLY A 222 8.04 0.91 23.67
CA GLY A 222 6.87 0.13 23.26
C GLY A 222 5.52 0.85 23.40
N ALA A 223 5.50 2.09 23.93
CA ALA A 223 4.28 2.86 24.12
C ALA A 223 3.62 3.38 22.83
N PRO A 224 4.35 3.77 21.76
CA PRO A 224 3.73 4.22 20.51
C PRO A 224 2.73 3.22 19.96
N THR A 225 1.62 3.76 19.41
CA THR A 225 0.58 2.94 18.80
C THR A 225 0.65 2.98 17.28
N ARG A 226 0.29 1.87 16.66
CA ARG A 226 0.20 1.72 15.20
C ARG A 226 -1.07 0.97 14.85
N GLU A 227 -1.50 1.23 13.66
CA GLU A 227 -2.58 0.51 12.99
C GLU A 227 -1.99 -0.40 11.93
N PHE A 228 -2.57 -1.59 11.77
CA PHE A 228 -2.12 -2.61 10.83
C PHE A 228 -3.29 -3.09 9.98
N LEU A 229 -3.09 -3.16 8.67
CA LEU A 229 -4.08 -3.63 7.71
C LEU A 229 -3.58 -4.91 7.02
N TYR A 230 -4.40 -5.94 7.05
CA TYR A 230 -4.08 -7.20 6.39
C TYR A 230 -4.04 -7.04 4.88
N ILE A 231 -3.08 -7.70 4.25
CA ILE A 231 -2.77 -7.51 2.83
C ILE A 231 -3.95 -7.77 1.90
N ASP A 232 -4.79 -8.78 2.18
CA ASP A 232 -5.94 -9.10 1.33
C ASP A 232 -7.08 -8.07 1.48
N ASP A 233 -7.23 -7.45 2.65
CA ASP A 233 -8.16 -6.33 2.84
C ASP A 233 -7.69 -5.08 2.06
N ALA A 234 -6.39 -4.79 2.08
CA ALA A 234 -5.82 -3.71 1.28
C ALA A 234 -6.01 -3.96 -0.23
N ALA A 235 -5.81 -5.19 -0.67
CA ALA A 235 -6.03 -5.60 -2.05
C ALA A 235 -7.50 -5.44 -2.46
N ASP A 236 -8.46 -5.84 -1.60
CA ASP A 236 -9.89 -5.60 -1.85
C ASP A 236 -10.19 -4.11 -1.96
N GLY A 237 -9.57 -3.26 -1.13
CA GLY A 237 -9.70 -1.81 -1.22
C GLY A 237 -9.22 -1.25 -2.56
N CYS A 238 -8.08 -1.72 -3.07
CA CYS A 238 -7.56 -1.32 -4.39
C CYS A 238 -8.49 -1.75 -5.53
N VAL A 239 -9.05 -2.96 -5.46
CA VAL A 239 -9.98 -3.47 -6.49
C VAL A 239 -11.30 -2.70 -6.46
N ARG A 240 -11.85 -2.44 -5.27
CA ARG A 240 -13.06 -1.60 -5.13
C ARG A 240 -12.83 -0.16 -5.57
N ALA A 241 -11.61 0.36 -5.40
CA ALA A 241 -11.27 1.69 -5.90
C ALA A 241 -11.33 1.76 -7.44
N ALA A 242 -10.93 0.69 -8.15
CA ALA A 242 -11.09 0.60 -9.60
C ALA A 242 -12.58 0.54 -10.00
N GLU A 243 -13.38 -0.27 -9.31
CA GLU A 243 -14.83 -0.35 -9.52
C GLU A 243 -15.50 1.01 -9.28
N HIS A 244 -15.13 1.71 -8.19
CA HIS A 244 -15.64 3.03 -7.85
C HIS A 244 -15.29 4.08 -8.92
N ALA A 245 -14.03 4.11 -9.38
CA ALA A 245 -13.61 5.04 -10.42
C ALA A 245 -14.36 4.83 -11.73
N LEU A 246 -14.70 3.58 -12.10
CA LEU A 246 -15.47 3.27 -13.29
C LEU A 246 -16.96 3.60 -13.15
N ALA A 247 -17.57 3.34 -11.99
CA ALA A 247 -19.01 3.51 -11.76
C ALA A 247 -19.42 4.94 -11.46
N GLY A 248 -18.55 5.71 -10.78
CA GLY A 248 -18.83 7.07 -10.31
C GLY A 248 -18.40 8.17 -11.26
N THR A 249 -18.13 9.34 -10.70
CA THR A 249 -17.58 10.51 -11.43
C THR A 249 -16.15 10.29 -11.91
N GLY A 250 -15.43 9.37 -11.24
CA GLY A 250 -13.99 9.13 -11.47
C GLY A 250 -13.11 10.22 -10.89
N GLU A 251 -13.63 11.08 -10.03
CA GLU A 251 -12.86 12.07 -9.28
C GLU A 251 -11.88 11.35 -8.33
N PRO A 252 -10.59 11.71 -8.32
CA PRO A 252 -9.57 11.07 -7.49
C PRO A 252 -9.60 11.52 -6.03
N VAL A 253 -10.76 11.41 -5.40
CA VAL A 253 -10.91 11.70 -3.97
C VAL A 253 -10.04 10.71 -3.18
N PRO A 254 -9.12 11.20 -2.31
CA PRO A 254 -8.31 10.31 -1.49
C PRO A 254 -9.18 9.48 -0.54
N MET A 255 -8.85 8.20 -0.37
CA MET A 255 -9.58 7.28 0.48
C MET A 255 -8.62 6.49 1.36
N ASN A 256 -8.75 6.64 2.66
CA ASN A 256 -7.98 5.90 3.65
C ASN A 256 -8.38 4.43 3.70
N LEU A 257 -7.41 3.54 3.57
CA LEU A 257 -7.59 2.11 3.80
C LEU A 257 -6.97 1.75 5.15
N GLY A 258 -7.80 1.72 6.16
CA GLY A 258 -7.43 1.43 7.55
C GLY A 258 -8.49 0.61 8.25
N THR A 259 -8.16 0.12 9.44
CA THR A 259 -9.07 -0.63 10.33
C THR A 259 -9.77 0.29 11.34
N GLY A 260 -9.20 1.49 11.56
CA GLY A 260 -9.59 2.39 12.65
C GLY A 260 -9.18 1.90 14.05
N SER A 261 -8.39 0.83 14.14
CA SER A 261 -7.97 0.20 15.40
C SER A 261 -6.47 0.28 15.58
N GLU A 262 -6.05 0.65 16.78
CA GLU A 262 -4.64 0.81 17.14
C GLU A 262 -4.20 -0.25 18.15
N ILE A 263 -2.93 -0.65 18.07
CA ILE A 263 -2.26 -1.46 19.08
C ILE A 263 -0.92 -0.80 19.43
N SER A 264 -0.52 -0.81 20.71
CA SER A 264 0.82 -0.38 21.09
C SER A 264 1.88 -1.35 20.55
N ILE A 265 3.08 -0.85 20.28
CA ILE A 265 4.19 -1.72 19.86
C ILE A 265 4.49 -2.79 20.90
N LYS A 266 4.30 -2.45 22.21
CA LYS A 266 4.40 -3.41 23.29
C LYS A 266 3.33 -4.51 23.17
N GLY A 267 2.06 -4.13 23.04
CA GLY A 267 0.97 -5.09 22.85
C GLY A 267 1.12 -5.96 21.60
N LEU A 268 1.63 -5.38 20.51
CA LEU A 268 1.94 -6.14 19.29
C LEU A 268 3.06 -7.16 19.54
N ALA A 269 4.14 -6.77 20.22
CA ALA A 269 5.25 -7.66 20.54
C ALA A 269 4.80 -8.83 21.45
N GLU A 270 4.01 -8.53 22.48
CA GLU A 270 3.42 -9.53 23.39
C GLU A 270 2.47 -10.48 22.65
N LEU A 271 1.63 -9.96 21.76
CA LEU A 271 0.72 -10.75 20.93
C LEU A 271 1.51 -11.69 19.99
N ILE A 272 2.51 -11.18 19.28
CA ILE A 272 3.35 -11.99 18.37
C ILE A 272 4.14 -13.05 19.17
N ALA A 273 4.76 -12.68 20.30
CA ALA A 273 5.47 -13.63 21.16
C ALA A 273 4.58 -14.80 21.59
N ARG A 274 3.34 -14.49 22.02
CA ARG A 274 2.32 -15.49 22.40
C ARG A 274 1.94 -16.38 21.19
N LEU A 275 1.70 -15.80 20.03
CA LEU A 275 1.32 -16.54 18.81
C LEU A 275 2.43 -17.45 18.32
N VAL A 276 3.67 -17.00 18.40
CA VAL A 276 4.88 -17.78 18.07
C VAL A 276 5.14 -18.88 19.12
N GLY A 277 4.62 -18.73 20.35
CA GLY A 277 4.96 -19.63 21.46
C GLY A 277 6.37 -19.38 22.00
N TYR A 278 6.85 -18.13 21.99
CA TYR A 278 8.16 -17.77 22.51
C TYR A 278 8.15 -17.73 24.06
N PRO A 279 8.97 -18.54 24.77
CA PRO A 279 8.92 -18.64 26.23
C PRO A 279 9.83 -17.63 26.95
N GLY A 280 10.68 -16.91 26.22
CA GLY A 280 11.68 -16.00 26.77
C GLY A 280 11.11 -14.63 27.15
N ARG A 281 11.98 -13.72 27.59
CA ARG A 281 11.61 -12.38 28.03
C ARG A 281 11.65 -11.38 26.87
N ILE A 282 10.75 -10.38 26.92
CA ILE A 282 10.80 -9.18 26.06
C ILE A 282 11.48 -8.07 26.85
N VAL A 283 12.59 -7.58 26.36
CA VAL A 283 13.37 -6.49 26.98
C VAL A 283 13.29 -5.24 26.10
N TRP A 284 13.10 -4.08 26.74
CA TRP A 284 12.96 -2.79 26.03
C TRP A 284 14.20 -1.96 26.21
N ASP A 285 14.91 -1.67 25.08
CA ASP A 285 16.04 -0.75 25.05
C ASP A 285 15.55 0.70 24.87
N THR A 286 15.32 1.37 25.99
CA THR A 286 14.84 2.76 26.01
C THR A 286 15.88 3.80 25.58
N SER A 287 17.12 3.42 25.35
CA SER A 287 18.13 4.30 24.74
C SER A 287 17.89 4.56 23.26
N LYS A 288 17.06 3.73 22.62
CA LYS A 288 16.69 3.84 21.22
C LYS A 288 15.41 4.66 21.03
N PRO A 289 15.26 5.36 19.88
CA PRO A 289 14.07 6.17 19.62
C PRO A 289 12.77 5.34 19.64
N SER A 290 11.73 5.89 20.24
CA SER A 290 10.38 5.27 20.25
C SER A 290 9.55 5.59 18.98
N GLY A 291 9.95 6.57 18.18
CA GLY A 291 9.20 7.03 17.01
C GLY A 291 7.98 7.91 17.37
N VAL A 292 7.14 8.20 16.37
CA VAL A 292 5.92 9.02 16.51
C VAL A 292 4.91 8.31 17.43
N ALA A 293 4.27 9.07 18.33
CA ALA A 293 3.40 8.52 19.37
C ALA A 293 2.20 7.73 18.80
N ARG A 294 1.46 8.30 17.85
CA ARG A 294 0.25 7.66 17.27
C ARG A 294 0.22 7.83 15.76
N ARG A 295 -0.23 6.77 15.08
CA ARG A 295 -0.55 6.81 13.63
C ARG A 295 -1.70 5.86 13.34
N THR A 296 -2.86 6.42 13.03
CA THR A 296 -4.06 5.70 12.60
C THR A 296 -4.85 6.53 11.61
N LEU A 297 -5.63 5.86 10.76
CA LEU A 297 -6.44 6.46 9.70
C LEU A 297 -7.92 6.43 10.08
N ASP A 298 -8.68 7.43 9.63
CA ASP A 298 -10.14 7.36 9.60
C ASP A 298 -10.59 6.74 8.26
N PRO A 299 -11.15 5.50 8.25
CA PRO A 299 -11.57 4.82 7.03
C PRO A 299 -12.99 5.17 6.58
N SER A 300 -13.65 6.12 7.23
CA SER A 300 -15.08 6.43 7.00
C SER A 300 -15.38 6.80 5.55
N ARG A 301 -14.47 7.47 4.85
CA ARG A 301 -14.65 7.84 3.45
C ARG A 301 -14.63 6.62 2.53
N ALA A 302 -13.69 5.69 2.72
CA ALA A 302 -13.65 4.44 1.95
C ALA A 302 -14.92 3.61 2.16
N ARG A 303 -15.44 3.58 3.41
CA ARG A 303 -16.72 2.94 3.72
C ARG A 303 -17.87 3.60 2.97
N ALA A 304 -17.97 4.94 3.01
CA ALA A 304 -19.05 5.68 2.39
C ALA A 304 -19.05 5.57 0.86
N LEU A 305 -17.89 5.67 0.22
CA LEU A 305 -17.79 5.73 -1.24
C LEU A 305 -17.70 4.34 -1.90
N MET A 306 -17.05 3.37 -1.27
CA MET A 306 -16.81 2.05 -1.86
C MET A 306 -17.49 0.89 -1.11
N GLY A 307 -18.17 1.16 0.01
CA GLY A 307 -18.67 0.10 0.90
C GLY A 307 -17.55 -0.80 1.41
N TRP A 308 -16.32 -0.27 1.52
CA TRP A 308 -15.15 -1.03 1.92
C TRP A 308 -14.89 -0.92 3.44
N GLU A 309 -14.60 -2.04 4.04
CA GLU A 309 -14.14 -2.17 5.42
C GLU A 309 -13.10 -3.28 5.52
N ALA A 310 -12.12 -3.10 6.39
CA ALA A 310 -11.21 -4.18 6.77
C ALA A 310 -11.98 -5.28 7.52
N LYS A 311 -11.69 -6.54 7.17
CA LYS A 311 -12.42 -7.70 7.69
C LYS A 311 -11.56 -8.63 8.54
N MET A 312 -10.24 -8.64 8.30
CA MET A 312 -9.33 -9.56 8.96
C MET A 312 -9.00 -9.06 10.38
N PRO A 313 -9.36 -9.80 11.44
CA PRO A 313 -8.91 -9.48 12.80
C PRO A 313 -7.39 -9.56 12.89
N LEU A 314 -6.76 -8.64 13.65
CA LEU A 314 -5.30 -8.56 13.76
C LEU A 314 -4.66 -9.89 14.20
N GLU A 315 -5.21 -10.54 15.22
CA GLU A 315 -4.67 -11.81 15.72
C GLU A 315 -4.73 -12.92 14.66
N ALA A 316 -5.84 -13.04 13.93
CA ALA A 316 -5.99 -14.04 12.87
C ALA A 316 -5.02 -13.78 11.71
N GLY A 317 -4.87 -12.52 11.29
CA GLY A 317 -3.93 -12.14 10.25
C GLY A 317 -2.46 -12.36 10.66
N LEU A 318 -2.11 -12.08 11.94
CA LEU A 318 -0.78 -12.37 12.46
C LEU A 318 -0.49 -13.86 12.47
N ARG A 319 -1.43 -14.71 12.91
CA ARG A 319 -1.29 -16.17 12.87
C ARG A 319 -1.00 -16.65 11.45
N SER A 320 -1.82 -16.24 10.48
CA SER A 320 -1.61 -16.57 9.07
C SER A 320 -0.24 -16.11 8.54
N THR A 321 0.24 -14.94 9.00
CA THR A 321 1.55 -14.40 8.59
C THR A 321 2.70 -15.19 9.21
N ILE A 322 2.58 -15.58 10.47
CA ILE A 322 3.57 -16.40 11.19
C ILE A 322 3.65 -17.79 10.55
N ASP A 323 2.49 -18.46 10.34
CA ASP A 323 2.44 -19.80 9.72
C ASP A 323 3.08 -19.77 8.32
N TRP A 324 2.79 -18.74 7.53
CA TRP A 324 3.45 -18.55 6.24
C TRP A 324 4.96 -18.38 6.37
N TYR A 325 5.42 -17.52 7.29
CA TYR A 325 6.86 -17.28 7.48
C TYR A 325 7.60 -18.52 7.96
N GLU A 326 6.98 -19.34 8.81
CA GLU A 326 7.57 -20.59 9.31
C GLU A 326 7.64 -21.70 8.26
N SER A 327 6.82 -21.61 7.22
CA SER A 327 6.80 -22.56 6.08
C SER A 327 7.84 -22.25 5.00
N GLN A 328 8.57 -21.11 5.10
CA GLN A 328 9.66 -20.75 4.17
C GLN A 328 10.99 -21.36 4.64
#